data_3dea89fbfd0371dda4af861ad7aab496
#
_entry.id   3dea89fbfd0371dda4af861ad7aab496
#
_cell.length_a   1.000
_cell.length_b   1.000
_cell.length_c   1.000
_cell.angle_alpha   90.00
_cell.angle_beta   90.00
_cell.angle_gamma   90.00
#
_symmetry.space_group_name_H-M   'P 1'
#
loop_
_entity.id
_entity.type
_entity.pdbx_description
1 polymer ?
#
loop_
_entity_poly.entity_id
_entity_poly.type
_entity_poly.pdbx_seq_one_letter_code
_entity_poly.pdbx_strand_id
1 'polypeptide(L)'
;MLRSLAENFCTPAEVLTKLNHLLVEDFPSGRFVTMVYAVLDPGKGTLTYASAGHLPPLLVDSSGARFLETEMGLPLGIRHGSFSEATVELPERFRIALYSDGITEATNPEDEEYGTARLATHVQRPDACPDTLLGDVRSFANGTGLRDDATVIMLCRK
;
A
#
# COMPACT_ATOMS: atom_id res chain seq x y z
N MET A 1 7.45 -8.22 -17.55
CA MET A 1 6.17 -7.54 -17.87
C MET A 1 6.05 -6.17 -17.17
N LEU A 2 5.91 -6.05 -15.84
CA LEU A 2 5.73 -4.75 -15.14
C LEU A 2 6.83 -3.74 -15.49
N ARG A 3 8.11 -4.13 -15.45
CA ARG A 3 9.25 -3.26 -15.79
C ARG A 3 9.15 -2.69 -17.21
N SER A 4 8.80 -3.52 -18.19
CA SER A 4 8.63 -3.08 -19.58
C SER A 4 7.44 -2.12 -19.75
N LEU A 5 6.37 -2.29 -18.96
CA LEU A 5 5.24 -1.35 -18.95
C LEU A 5 5.66 -0.01 -18.33
N ALA A 6 6.39 -0.03 -17.22
CA ALA A 6 6.89 1.17 -16.55
C ALA A 6 7.83 2.02 -17.43
N GLU A 7 8.55 1.40 -18.37
CA GLU A 7 9.41 2.09 -19.34
C GLU A 7 8.62 2.73 -20.50
N ASN A 8 7.41 2.24 -20.80
CA ASN A 8 6.62 2.66 -21.96
C ASN A 8 5.40 3.52 -21.62
N PHE A 9 4.99 3.58 -20.35
CA PHE A 9 3.85 4.35 -19.88
C PHE A 9 4.28 5.41 -18.88
N CYS A 10 3.70 6.61 -19.02
CA CYS A 10 4.15 7.77 -18.25
C CYS A 10 3.50 7.87 -16.87
N THR A 11 2.32 7.26 -16.67
CA THR A 11 1.54 7.46 -15.45
C THR A 11 1.19 6.14 -14.74
N PRO A 12 1.03 6.17 -13.40
CA PRO A 12 0.58 5.01 -12.63
C PRO A 12 -0.73 4.40 -13.12
N ALA A 13 -1.69 5.24 -13.48
CA ALA A 13 -2.99 4.80 -13.99
C ALA A 13 -2.86 4.04 -15.32
N GLU A 14 -2.03 4.52 -16.25
CA GLU A 14 -1.76 3.84 -17.52
C GLU A 14 -1.08 2.48 -17.32
N VAL A 15 -0.11 2.41 -16.42
CA VAL A 15 0.58 1.16 -16.09
C VAL A 15 -0.39 0.12 -15.55
N LEU A 16 -1.22 0.48 -14.54
CA LEU A 16 -2.20 -0.45 -13.98
C LEU A 16 -3.27 -0.83 -15.00
N THR A 17 -3.76 0.10 -15.82
CA THR A 17 -4.76 -0.17 -16.86
C THR A 17 -4.22 -1.19 -17.87
N LYS A 18 -2.99 -1.00 -18.36
CA LYS A 18 -2.37 -1.92 -19.31
C LYS A 18 -2.07 -3.28 -18.69
N LEU A 19 -1.57 -3.28 -17.46
CA LEU A 19 -1.31 -4.52 -16.72
C LEU A 19 -2.61 -5.31 -16.51
N ASN A 20 -3.71 -4.63 -16.15
CA ASN A 20 -5.01 -5.25 -15.97
C ASN A 20 -5.52 -5.91 -17.25
N HIS A 21 -5.39 -5.23 -18.41
CA HIS A 21 -5.77 -5.84 -19.69
C HIS A 21 -5.05 -7.16 -19.96
N LEU A 22 -3.75 -7.21 -19.71
CA LEU A 22 -2.96 -8.43 -19.89
C LEU A 22 -3.37 -9.54 -18.92
N LEU A 23 -3.59 -9.19 -17.64
CA LEU A 23 -3.94 -10.17 -16.62
C LEU A 23 -5.36 -10.74 -16.79
N VAL A 24 -6.32 -9.93 -17.27
CA VAL A 24 -7.68 -10.43 -17.58
C VAL A 24 -7.65 -11.47 -18.69
N GLU A 25 -6.74 -11.34 -19.67
CA GLU A 25 -6.58 -12.30 -20.76
C GLU A 25 -5.83 -13.58 -20.32
N ASP A 26 -4.85 -13.44 -19.41
CA ASP A 26 -3.93 -14.52 -19.04
C ASP A 26 -4.35 -15.30 -17.78
N PHE A 27 -5.13 -14.69 -16.89
CA PHE A 27 -5.47 -15.32 -15.61
C PHE A 27 -6.61 -16.33 -15.72
N PRO A 28 -6.46 -17.50 -15.09
CA PRO A 28 -7.60 -18.41 -14.87
C PRO A 28 -8.71 -17.69 -14.08
N SER A 29 -9.96 -18.06 -14.36
CA SER A 29 -11.12 -17.51 -13.66
C SER A 29 -10.96 -17.56 -12.14
N GLY A 30 -11.24 -16.45 -11.46
CA GLY A 30 -11.21 -16.35 -10.01
C GLY A 30 -9.84 -15.96 -9.41
N ARG A 31 -8.82 -15.75 -10.23
CA ARG A 31 -7.54 -15.20 -9.75
C ARG A 31 -7.49 -13.67 -9.95
N PHE A 32 -6.94 -13.00 -8.97
CA PHE A 32 -6.74 -11.55 -9.02
C PHE A 32 -5.48 -11.15 -8.25
N VAL A 33 -5.05 -9.91 -8.46
CA VAL A 33 -3.92 -9.31 -7.74
C VAL A 33 -4.33 -7.91 -7.26
N THR A 34 -4.08 -7.61 -6.00
CA THR A 34 -4.16 -6.23 -5.50
C THR A 34 -2.80 -5.55 -5.68
N MET A 35 -2.80 -4.28 -6.06
CA MET A 35 -1.56 -3.54 -6.32
C MET A 35 -1.72 -2.04 -6.06
N VAL A 36 -0.71 -1.44 -5.44
CA VAL A 36 -0.43 0.00 -5.54
C VAL A 36 0.78 0.18 -6.45
N TYR A 37 0.66 1.03 -7.45
CA TYR A 37 1.78 1.48 -8.25
C TYR A 37 1.98 2.98 -8.03
N ALA A 38 3.20 3.37 -7.67
CA ALA A 38 3.51 4.75 -7.33
C ALA A 38 4.84 5.21 -7.95
N VAL A 39 4.88 6.48 -8.34
CA VAL A 39 6.05 7.17 -8.86
C VAL A 39 6.38 8.35 -7.96
N LEU A 40 7.57 8.32 -7.36
CA LEU A 40 8.11 9.42 -6.60
C LEU A 40 8.91 10.33 -7.54
N ASP A 41 8.59 11.63 -7.55
CA ASP A 41 9.41 12.67 -8.18
C ASP A 41 10.14 13.47 -7.07
N PRO A 42 11.42 13.16 -6.80
CA PRO A 42 12.17 13.85 -5.74
C PRO A 42 12.44 15.34 -6.07
N GLY A 43 12.46 15.69 -7.36
CA GLY A 43 12.72 17.06 -7.81
C GLY A 43 11.52 17.98 -7.56
N LYS A 44 10.31 17.45 -7.76
CA LYS A 44 9.07 18.16 -7.49
C LYS A 44 8.58 17.97 -6.05
N GLY A 45 9.09 16.97 -5.34
CA GLY A 45 8.57 16.60 -4.02
C GLY A 45 7.15 16.04 -4.09
N THR A 46 6.82 15.24 -5.12
CA THR A 46 5.48 14.67 -5.30
C THR A 46 5.51 13.16 -5.39
N LEU A 47 4.42 12.53 -4.94
CA LEU A 47 4.12 11.13 -5.16
C LEU A 47 2.84 11.04 -5.99
N THR A 48 2.93 10.43 -7.19
CA THR A 48 1.76 10.08 -8.00
C THR A 48 1.53 8.58 -7.88
N TYR A 49 0.30 8.16 -7.59
CA TYR A 49 -0.01 6.76 -7.31
C TYR A 49 -1.39 6.37 -7.81
N ALA A 50 -1.56 5.09 -8.12
CA ALA A 50 -2.81 4.45 -8.48
C ALA A 50 -2.97 3.15 -7.69
N SER A 51 -4.21 2.76 -7.37
CA SER A 51 -4.51 1.54 -6.63
C SER A 51 -5.46 0.64 -7.39
N ALA A 52 -5.16 -0.65 -7.42
CA ALA A 52 -6.00 -1.72 -7.92
C ALA A 52 -6.40 -2.63 -6.75
N GLY A 53 -7.40 -2.20 -5.98
CA GLY A 53 -7.96 -2.97 -4.87
C GLY A 53 -7.02 -3.21 -3.69
N HIS A 54 -5.90 -2.50 -3.60
CA HIS A 54 -4.97 -2.61 -2.49
C HIS A 54 -5.27 -1.58 -1.40
N LEU A 55 -4.85 -1.88 -0.17
CA LEU A 55 -4.99 -0.98 0.98
C LEU A 55 -4.32 0.37 0.72
N PRO A 56 -4.91 1.49 1.17
CA PRO A 56 -4.35 2.81 0.94
C PRO A 56 -3.04 2.99 1.70
N PRO A 57 -1.99 3.54 1.04
CA PRO A 57 -0.75 3.89 1.73
C PRO A 57 -1.00 4.87 2.88
N LEU A 58 -0.27 4.72 3.97
CA LEU A 58 -0.32 5.63 5.11
C LEU A 58 0.80 6.66 4.98
N LEU A 59 0.45 7.94 4.87
CA LEU A 59 1.40 9.06 4.92
C LEU A 59 1.40 9.70 6.31
N VAL A 60 2.60 9.87 6.85
CA VAL A 60 2.85 10.56 8.14
C VAL A 60 3.79 11.73 7.90
N ASP A 61 3.39 12.90 8.38
CA ASP A 61 4.17 14.13 8.33
C ASP A 61 3.95 14.98 9.60
N SER A 62 4.35 16.25 9.59
CA SER A 62 4.17 17.17 10.71
C SER A 62 2.70 17.49 11.05
N SER A 63 1.77 17.25 10.11
CA SER A 63 0.34 17.43 10.31
C SER A 63 -0.35 16.19 10.91
N GLY A 64 0.36 15.05 10.97
CA GLY A 64 -0.14 13.80 11.51
C GLY A 64 -0.12 12.66 10.49
N ALA A 65 -0.97 11.66 10.72
CA ALA A 65 -1.13 10.49 9.87
C ALA A 65 -2.41 10.59 9.04
N ARG A 66 -2.33 10.28 7.74
CA ARG A 66 -3.48 10.18 6.83
C ARG A 66 -3.30 9.08 5.82
N PHE A 67 -4.38 8.42 5.45
CA PHE A 67 -4.38 7.44 4.37
C PHE A 67 -4.49 8.14 3.02
N LEU A 68 -3.69 7.67 2.07
CA LEU A 68 -3.68 8.17 0.69
C LEU A 68 -4.73 7.41 -0.12
N GLU A 69 -5.94 7.95 -0.15
CA GLU A 69 -7.06 7.35 -0.87
C GLU A 69 -7.02 7.76 -2.35
N THR A 70 -7.43 6.83 -3.22
CA THR A 70 -7.76 7.08 -4.62
C THR A 70 -9.17 6.57 -4.88
N GLU A 71 -9.75 6.87 -6.04
CA GLU A 71 -10.91 6.11 -6.50
C GLU A 71 -10.55 4.63 -6.50
N MET A 72 -11.29 3.82 -5.72
CA MET A 72 -11.00 2.40 -5.55
C MET A 72 -11.24 1.66 -6.87
N GLY A 73 -10.14 1.29 -7.54
CA GLY A 73 -10.16 0.33 -8.63
C GLY A 73 -10.40 -1.09 -8.11
N LEU A 74 -11.02 -1.94 -8.93
CA LEU A 74 -11.07 -3.37 -8.64
C LEU A 74 -9.65 -3.97 -8.68
N PRO A 75 -9.39 -5.08 -7.98
CA PRO A 75 -8.16 -5.84 -8.17
C PRO A 75 -7.92 -6.18 -9.64
N LEU A 76 -6.64 -6.28 -10.02
CA LEU A 76 -6.22 -6.65 -11.38
C LEU A 76 -6.65 -8.08 -11.72
N GLY A 77 -7.06 -8.30 -12.96
CA GLY A 77 -7.41 -9.63 -13.48
C GLY A 77 -8.89 -10.01 -13.29
N ILE A 78 -9.72 -9.19 -12.62
CA ILE A 78 -11.15 -9.50 -12.44
C ILE A 78 -11.94 -9.20 -13.71
N ARG A 79 -11.78 -7.98 -14.27
CA ARG A 79 -12.44 -7.54 -15.50
C ARG A 79 -11.67 -6.40 -16.14
N HIS A 80 -11.89 -6.16 -17.42
CA HIS A 80 -11.37 -4.96 -18.08
C HIS A 80 -11.89 -3.68 -17.42
N GLY A 81 -11.03 -2.68 -17.35
CA GLY A 81 -11.34 -1.38 -16.77
C GLY A 81 -10.09 -0.50 -16.72
N SER A 82 -10.29 0.79 -16.57
CA SER A 82 -9.23 1.78 -16.36
C SER A 82 -9.10 2.10 -14.86
N PHE A 83 -7.94 2.61 -14.49
CA PHE A 83 -7.64 3.06 -13.15
C PHE A 83 -7.46 4.58 -13.13
N SER A 84 -7.75 5.19 -11.99
CA SER A 84 -7.47 6.59 -11.70
C SER A 84 -6.18 6.71 -10.91
N GLU A 85 -5.55 7.88 -10.98
CA GLU A 85 -4.38 8.21 -10.17
C GLU A 85 -4.62 9.48 -9.37
N ALA A 86 -3.88 9.62 -8.28
CA ALA A 86 -3.82 10.82 -7.48
C ALA A 86 -2.37 11.26 -7.30
N THR A 87 -2.17 12.56 -7.11
CA THR A 87 -0.86 13.12 -6.79
C THR A 87 -0.93 13.84 -5.46
N VAL A 88 0.03 13.57 -4.59
CA VAL A 88 0.19 14.24 -3.30
C VAL A 88 1.54 14.94 -3.25
N GLU A 89 1.55 16.18 -2.74
CA GLU A 89 2.79 16.88 -2.38
C GLU A 89 3.34 16.28 -1.09
N LEU A 90 4.64 16.01 -1.10
CA LEU A 90 5.35 15.47 0.05
C LEU A 90 6.14 16.60 0.73
N PRO A 91 5.96 16.81 2.04
CA PRO A 91 6.75 17.78 2.78
C PRO A 91 8.23 17.37 2.85
N GLU A 92 9.09 18.25 3.37
CA GLU A 92 10.52 17.95 3.51
C GLU A 92 10.79 16.70 4.36
N ARG A 93 9.95 16.45 5.38
CA ARG A 93 10.02 15.27 6.24
C ARG A 93 8.72 14.51 6.17
N PHE A 94 8.81 13.27 5.77
CA PHE A 94 7.65 12.39 5.67
C PHE A 94 8.05 10.93 5.88
N ARG A 95 7.04 10.12 6.15
CA ARG A 95 7.11 8.66 6.11
C ARG A 95 5.87 8.12 5.42
N ILE A 96 6.07 7.22 4.48
CA ILE A 96 4.98 6.50 3.81
C ILE A 96 5.14 5.02 4.15
N ALA A 97 4.06 4.40 4.63
CA ALA A 97 3.99 2.97 4.82
C ALA A 97 3.02 2.36 3.80
N LEU A 98 3.52 1.35 3.05
CA LEU A 98 2.70 0.43 2.27
C LEU A 98 2.69 -0.90 3.02
N TYR A 99 1.54 -1.54 3.14
CA TYR A 99 1.36 -2.70 4.00
C TYR A 99 0.29 -3.64 3.44
N SER A 100 0.40 -4.93 3.77
CA SER A 100 -0.63 -5.92 3.48
C SER A 100 -1.66 -6.00 4.63
N ASP A 101 -2.81 -6.58 4.34
CA ASP A 101 -3.89 -6.86 5.29
C ASP A 101 -3.43 -7.71 6.48
N GLY A 102 -2.46 -8.63 6.29
CA GLY A 102 -1.85 -9.38 7.38
C GLY A 102 -1.25 -8.53 8.52
N ILE A 103 -1.04 -7.21 8.30
CA ILE A 103 -0.70 -6.26 9.36
C ILE A 103 -1.96 -5.85 10.15
N THR A 104 -2.98 -5.36 9.44
CA THR A 104 -4.18 -4.77 10.06
C THR A 104 -5.17 -5.82 10.58
N GLU A 105 -5.21 -7.00 9.95
CA GLU A 105 -6.09 -8.11 10.33
C GLU A 105 -5.43 -9.11 11.31
N ALA A 106 -4.19 -8.84 11.74
CA ALA A 106 -3.58 -9.61 12.83
C ALA A 106 -4.45 -9.53 14.08
N THR A 107 -4.82 -10.68 14.65
CA THR A 107 -5.73 -10.75 15.80
C THR A 107 -5.00 -11.13 17.08
N ASN A 108 -5.46 -10.58 18.21
CA ASN A 108 -5.04 -10.98 19.55
C ASN A 108 -5.88 -12.18 20.05
N PRO A 109 -5.59 -12.74 21.25
CA PRO A 109 -6.36 -13.85 21.83
C PRO A 109 -7.84 -13.53 22.09
N GLU A 110 -8.20 -12.25 22.18
CA GLU A 110 -9.57 -11.75 22.35
C GLU A 110 -10.30 -11.54 21.02
N ASP A 111 -9.68 -11.96 19.89
CA ASP A 111 -10.18 -11.82 18.52
C ASP A 111 -10.35 -10.35 18.06
N GLU A 112 -9.62 -9.41 18.68
CA GLU A 112 -9.55 -8.03 18.23
C GLU A 112 -8.49 -7.91 17.14
N GLU A 113 -8.78 -7.13 16.08
CA GLU A 113 -7.80 -6.81 15.03
C GLU A 113 -6.81 -5.73 15.49
N TYR A 114 -5.58 -5.79 14.98
CA TYR A 114 -4.58 -4.73 15.14
C TYR A 114 -5.11 -3.40 14.63
N GLY A 115 -5.65 -3.40 13.45
CA GLY A 115 -6.40 -2.29 12.86
C GLY A 115 -5.55 -1.12 12.39
N THR A 116 -6.18 -0.25 11.62
CA THR A 116 -5.53 0.93 11.01
C THR A 116 -5.15 2.00 12.05
N ALA A 117 -5.85 2.07 13.17
CA ALA A 117 -5.57 3.05 14.22
C ALA A 117 -4.23 2.74 14.93
N ARG A 118 -3.97 1.47 15.28
CA ARG A 118 -2.69 1.04 15.87
C ARG A 118 -1.56 1.20 14.86
N LEU A 119 -1.78 0.85 13.60
CA LEU A 119 -0.83 1.07 12.51
C LEU A 119 -0.44 2.55 12.41
N ALA A 120 -1.40 3.46 12.33
CA ALA A 120 -1.16 4.89 12.25
C ALA A 120 -0.38 5.43 13.48
N THR A 121 -0.76 4.97 14.67
CA THR A 121 -0.07 5.32 15.92
C THR A 121 1.38 4.84 15.91
N HIS A 122 1.63 3.61 15.45
CA HIS A 122 2.98 3.06 15.38
C HIS A 122 3.85 3.82 14.38
N VAL A 123 3.34 4.06 13.17
CA VAL A 123 4.11 4.71 12.08
C VAL A 123 4.47 6.16 12.43
N GLN A 124 3.74 6.82 13.34
CA GLN A 124 4.08 8.16 13.84
C GLN A 124 5.25 8.17 14.83
N ARG A 125 5.63 7.04 15.41
CA ARG A 125 6.72 6.97 16.39
C ARG A 125 8.06 7.37 15.75
N PRO A 126 8.96 8.04 16.48
CA PRO A 126 10.28 8.42 15.95
C PRO A 126 11.12 7.23 15.48
N ASP A 127 11.01 6.09 16.18
CA ASP A 127 11.73 4.85 15.95
C ASP A 127 11.03 3.90 14.97
N ALA A 128 9.90 4.31 14.38
CA ALA A 128 9.13 3.44 13.48
C ALA A 128 9.94 3.04 12.24
N CYS A 129 10.03 1.74 12.05
CA CYS A 129 10.62 1.09 10.89
C CYS A 129 9.88 -0.25 10.65
N PRO A 130 10.11 -0.94 9.52
CA PRO A 130 9.47 -2.23 9.26
C PRO A 130 9.61 -3.24 10.40
N ASP A 131 10.81 -3.38 10.97
CA ASP A 131 11.07 -4.35 12.03
C ASP A 131 10.34 -4.03 13.32
N THR A 132 10.29 -2.75 13.73
CA THR A 132 9.56 -2.33 14.93
C THR A 132 8.06 -2.51 14.76
N LEU A 133 7.50 -2.24 13.58
CA LEU A 133 6.09 -2.48 13.29
C LEU A 133 5.75 -3.97 13.32
N LEU A 134 6.54 -4.81 12.65
CA LEU A 134 6.31 -6.26 12.67
C LEU A 134 6.47 -6.84 14.07
N GLY A 135 7.39 -6.30 14.88
CA GLY A 135 7.54 -6.65 16.29
C GLY A 135 6.31 -6.30 17.13
N ASP A 136 5.75 -5.11 16.90
CA ASP A 136 4.54 -4.63 17.58
C ASP A 136 3.32 -5.48 17.23
N VAL A 137 3.11 -5.79 15.94
CA VAL A 137 2.04 -6.68 15.45
C VAL A 137 2.16 -8.08 16.06
N ARG A 138 3.37 -8.67 16.09
CA ARG A 138 3.59 -9.98 16.71
C ARG A 138 3.32 -9.96 18.22
N SER A 139 3.73 -8.89 18.89
CA SER A 139 3.47 -8.70 20.32
C SER A 139 1.98 -8.57 20.61
N PHE A 140 1.25 -7.85 19.77
CA PHE A 140 -0.20 -7.73 19.85
C PHE A 140 -0.91 -9.07 19.64
N ALA A 141 -0.46 -9.85 18.64
CA ALA A 141 -1.00 -11.19 18.37
C ALA A 141 -0.76 -12.18 19.53
N ASN A 142 0.23 -11.92 20.40
CA ASN A 142 0.46 -12.65 21.66
C ASN A 142 0.38 -14.19 21.53
N GLY A 143 1.01 -14.72 20.45
CA GLY A 143 1.11 -16.18 20.22
C GLY A 143 -0.04 -16.80 19.42
N THR A 144 -1.08 -16.06 19.02
CA THR A 144 -2.12 -16.58 18.11
C THR A 144 -1.57 -16.90 16.71
N GLY A 145 -0.37 -16.36 16.38
CA GLY A 145 0.19 -16.42 15.03
C GLY A 145 -0.48 -15.40 14.10
N LEU A 146 0.21 -15.09 13.00
CA LEU A 146 -0.39 -14.28 11.94
C LEU A 146 -1.21 -15.21 11.04
N ARG A 147 -2.44 -14.81 10.73
CA ARG A 147 -3.35 -15.59 9.86
C ARG A 147 -2.96 -15.49 8.38
N ASP A 148 -2.23 -14.43 8.02
CA ASP A 148 -1.75 -14.16 6.66
C ASP A 148 -0.34 -13.54 6.68
N ASP A 149 0.28 -13.46 5.51
CA ASP A 149 1.61 -12.87 5.31
C ASP A 149 1.59 -11.36 5.59
N ALA A 150 2.34 -10.94 6.61
CA ALA A 150 2.47 -9.54 6.99
C ALA A 150 3.67 -8.91 6.27
N THR A 151 3.37 -8.03 5.33
CA THR A 151 4.39 -7.31 4.56
C THR A 151 4.28 -5.80 4.81
N VAL A 152 5.41 -5.14 4.98
CA VAL A 152 5.47 -3.68 5.09
C VAL A 152 6.70 -3.12 4.38
N ILE A 153 6.49 -2.01 3.68
CA ILE A 153 7.55 -1.19 3.09
C ILE A 153 7.40 0.22 3.66
N MET A 154 8.49 0.80 4.13
CA MET A 154 8.52 2.18 4.59
C MET A 154 9.47 3.01 3.74
N LEU A 155 8.95 4.08 3.15
CA LEU A 155 9.71 5.14 2.49
C LEU A 155 9.75 6.35 3.40
N CYS A 156 10.92 6.91 3.69
CA CYS A 156 11.03 8.07 4.54
C CYS A 156 12.07 9.08 4.02
N ARG A 157 11.77 10.35 4.21
CA ARG A 157 12.70 11.49 4.10
C ARG A 157 12.85 12.11 5.49
N LYS A 158 14.11 12.12 5.99
CA LYS A 158 14.47 12.63 7.32
C LYS A 158 14.86 14.10 7.27
#